data_4a973fa39cd2cc2eb85712963afcee4e
#
_entry.id   4a973fa39cd2cc2eb85712963afcee4e
#
_cell.length_a   1.000
_cell.length_b   1.000
_cell.length_c   1.000
_cell.angle_alpha   90.00
_cell.angle_beta   90.00
_cell.angle_gamma   90.00
#
_symmetry.space_group_name_H-M   'P 1'
#
loop_
_entity.id
_entity.type
_entity.pdbx_description
1 polymer ?
#
loop_
_entity_poly.entity_id
_entity_poly.type
_entity_poly.pdbx_seq_one_letter_code
_entity_poly.pdbx_strand_id
1 'polypeptide(L)'
;MIFSRDVGKDLAGLVRGIDKVAANSKGSIAYLVSLDDDKAAARKKLTAFAADNKLRAIDMTINRGGAKAPRGWKINEKAKHTVVIYKNKTVVKTFGLNKLDKKSVAEVTAAAAKILGS
;
A
#
# COMPACT_ATOMS: atom_id res chain seq x y z
N MET A 1 -1.10 4.48 -3.09
CA MET A 1 -0.61 4.47 -1.70
C MET A 1 -1.23 3.31 -0.94
N ILE A 2 -0.41 2.51 -0.32
CA ILE A 2 -0.86 1.43 0.57
C ILE A 2 -0.44 1.83 1.97
N PHE A 3 -1.40 2.04 2.86
CA PHE A 3 -1.15 2.32 4.27
C PHE A 3 -1.41 1.04 5.05
N SER A 4 -0.44 0.59 5.83
CA SER A 4 -0.57 -0.65 6.60
C SER A 4 -0.20 -0.43 8.06
N ARG A 5 -1.04 -0.94 8.96
CA ARG A 5 -0.78 -0.97 10.40
C ARG A 5 -0.01 -2.23 10.81
N ASP A 6 0.05 -3.21 9.90
CA ASP A 6 0.75 -4.46 10.15
C ASP A 6 1.38 -4.97 8.85
N VAL A 7 2.65 -4.67 8.67
CA VAL A 7 3.43 -5.11 7.49
C VAL A 7 3.92 -6.53 7.74
N GLY A 8 3.28 -7.49 7.11
CA GLY A 8 3.60 -8.90 7.29
C GLY A 8 3.34 -9.72 6.04
N LYS A 9 3.44 -11.03 6.17
CA LYS A 9 3.28 -11.97 5.04
C LYS A 9 1.95 -11.83 4.31
N ASP A 10 0.88 -11.52 5.02
CA ASP A 10 -0.46 -11.37 4.44
C ASP A 10 -0.52 -10.24 3.41
N LEU A 11 0.32 -9.25 3.58
CA LEU A 11 0.35 -8.08 2.71
C LEU A 11 1.10 -8.34 1.39
N ALA A 12 1.90 -9.41 1.33
CA ALA A 12 2.80 -9.68 0.20
C ALA A 12 2.09 -9.76 -1.15
N GLY A 13 0.97 -10.47 -1.22
CA GLY A 13 0.22 -10.62 -2.46
C GLY A 13 -0.29 -9.29 -3.01
N LEU A 14 -0.84 -8.46 -2.12
CA LEU A 14 -1.34 -7.13 -2.48
C LEU A 14 -0.21 -6.23 -2.98
N VAL A 15 0.87 -6.15 -2.21
CA VAL A 15 2.00 -5.27 -2.55
C VAL A 15 2.67 -5.70 -3.84
N ARG A 16 2.88 -7.01 -4.06
CA ARG A 16 3.43 -7.51 -5.32
C ARG A 16 2.53 -7.21 -6.51
N GLY A 17 1.20 -7.34 -6.33
CA GLY A 17 0.24 -6.99 -7.37
C GLY A 17 0.31 -5.52 -7.76
N ILE A 18 0.34 -4.63 -6.77
CA ILE A 18 0.45 -3.19 -7.01
C ILE A 18 1.83 -2.82 -7.57
N ASP A 19 2.90 -3.46 -7.12
CA ASP A 19 4.25 -3.27 -7.65
C ASP A 19 4.30 -3.57 -9.15
N LYS A 20 3.68 -4.66 -9.56
CA LYS A 20 3.60 -5.05 -10.98
C LYS A 20 2.81 -4.05 -11.80
N VAL A 21 1.68 -3.58 -11.28
CA VAL A 21 0.86 -2.56 -11.94
C VAL A 21 1.65 -1.27 -12.11
N ALA A 22 2.32 -0.81 -11.05
CA ALA A 22 3.12 0.41 -11.09
C ALA A 22 4.30 0.30 -12.04
N ALA A 23 4.96 -0.85 -12.08
CA ALA A 23 6.08 -1.10 -13.01
C ALA A 23 5.65 -1.04 -14.48
N ASN A 24 4.41 -1.43 -14.77
CA ASN A 24 3.87 -1.44 -16.13
C ASN A 24 3.13 -0.15 -16.51
N SER A 25 2.97 0.78 -15.58
CA SER A 25 2.27 2.05 -15.80
C SER A 25 3.25 3.21 -15.80
N LYS A 26 3.56 3.74 -16.96
CA LYS A 26 4.48 4.85 -17.09
C LYS A 26 3.99 6.08 -16.32
N GLY A 27 4.86 6.65 -15.49
CA GLY A 27 4.54 7.82 -14.69
C GLY A 27 3.79 7.52 -13.38
N SER A 28 3.49 6.25 -13.10
CA SER A 28 2.85 5.87 -11.84
C SER A 28 3.85 5.79 -10.72
N ILE A 29 3.43 6.22 -9.53
CA ILE A 29 4.22 6.17 -8.30
C ILE A 29 3.43 5.38 -7.27
N ALA A 30 4.08 4.42 -6.63
CA ALA A 30 3.44 3.62 -5.59
C ALA A 30 4.30 3.61 -4.32
N TYR A 31 3.64 3.70 -3.17
CA TYR A 31 4.29 3.69 -1.86
C TYR A 31 3.60 2.70 -0.94
N LEU A 32 4.41 2.00 -0.14
CA LEU A 32 3.93 1.27 1.03
C LEU A 32 4.31 2.08 2.26
N VAL A 33 3.30 2.53 3.00
CA VAL A 33 3.47 3.38 4.19
C VAL A 33 3.15 2.58 5.44
N SER A 34 4.10 2.44 6.34
CA SER A 34 3.87 1.81 7.63
C SER A 34 3.26 2.81 8.62
N LEU A 35 2.14 2.42 9.23
CA LEU A 35 1.46 3.19 10.27
C LEU A 35 1.76 2.59 11.65
N ASP A 36 3.02 2.33 11.93
CA ASP A 36 3.46 1.74 13.20
C ASP A 36 4.12 2.82 14.06
N ASP A 37 3.75 2.88 15.34
CA ASP A 37 4.34 3.82 16.30
C ASP A 37 5.80 3.48 16.61
N ASP A 38 6.16 2.21 16.55
CA ASP A 38 7.55 1.76 16.72
C ASP A 38 8.30 1.86 15.39
N LYS A 39 8.98 2.98 15.19
CA LYS A 39 9.69 3.26 13.94
C LYS A 39 10.85 2.31 13.66
N ALA A 40 11.53 1.86 14.69
CA ALA A 40 12.62 0.89 14.54
C ALA A 40 12.10 -0.47 14.06
N ALA A 41 11.00 -0.95 14.66
CA ALA A 41 10.34 -2.17 14.24
C ALA A 41 9.79 -2.04 12.82
N ALA A 42 9.17 -0.91 12.50
CA ALA A 42 8.65 -0.64 11.16
C ALA A 42 9.74 -0.71 10.10
N ARG A 43 10.87 -0.07 10.36
CA ARG A 43 12.03 -0.08 9.43
C ARG A 43 12.52 -1.51 9.18
N LYS A 44 12.66 -2.29 10.25
CA LYS A 44 13.11 -3.69 10.15
C LYS A 44 12.14 -4.53 9.32
N LYS A 45 10.84 -4.41 9.59
CA LYS A 45 9.80 -5.14 8.86
C LYS A 45 9.77 -4.75 7.38
N LEU A 46 9.87 -3.46 7.06
CA LEU A 46 9.87 -2.98 5.68
C LEU A 46 11.10 -3.46 4.92
N THR A 47 12.27 -3.42 5.54
CA THR A 47 13.51 -3.89 4.91
C THR A 47 13.43 -5.37 4.57
N ALA A 48 12.97 -6.19 5.51
CA ALA A 48 12.79 -7.63 5.27
C ALA A 48 11.73 -7.88 4.21
N PHE A 49 10.63 -7.16 4.25
CA PHE A 49 9.53 -7.29 3.29
C PHE A 49 9.99 -6.98 1.86
N ALA A 50 10.74 -5.91 1.67
CA ALA A 50 11.27 -5.54 0.36
C ALA A 50 12.20 -6.61 -0.21
N ALA A 51 13.11 -7.13 0.63
CA ALA A 51 14.05 -8.18 0.24
C ALA A 51 13.32 -9.47 -0.13
N ASP A 52 12.35 -9.89 0.69
CA ASP A 52 11.63 -11.14 0.50
C ASP A 52 10.74 -11.13 -0.75
N ASN A 53 10.21 -9.97 -1.11
CA ASN A 53 9.25 -9.84 -2.21
C ASN A 53 9.83 -9.27 -3.50
N LYS A 54 11.10 -8.91 -3.50
CA LYS A 54 11.82 -8.39 -4.70
C LYS A 54 11.06 -7.26 -5.40
N LEU A 55 10.65 -6.26 -4.64
CA LEU A 55 9.87 -5.13 -5.16
C LEU A 55 10.72 -4.22 -6.04
N ARG A 56 10.14 -3.70 -7.12
CA ARG A 56 10.84 -2.88 -8.12
C ARG A 56 10.34 -1.44 -8.22
N ALA A 57 9.02 -1.26 -8.20
CA ALA A 57 8.39 0.02 -8.47
C ALA A 57 7.80 0.68 -7.22
N ILE A 58 7.61 -0.09 -6.16
CA ILE A 58 7.06 0.41 -4.90
C ILE A 58 8.18 0.91 -4.00
N ASP A 59 8.03 2.14 -3.51
CA ASP A 59 8.90 2.70 -2.48
C ASP A 59 8.26 2.51 -1.12
N MET A 60 9.09 2.35 -0.10
CA MET A 60 8.63 2.13 1.26
C MET A 60 8.95 3.31 2.15
N THR A 61 8.03 3.65 3.03
CA THR A 61 8.23 4.75 3.96
C THR A 61 7.51 4.48 5.28
N ILE A 62 7.89 5.24 6.30
CA ILE A 62 7.31 5.17 7.62
C ILE A 62 6.57 6.47 7.88
N ASN A 63 5.31 6.38 8.32
CA ASN A 63 4.53 7.55 8.66
C ASN A 63 5.13 8.27 9.87
N ARG A 64 5.36 9.57 9.78
CA ARG A 64 5.92 10.37 10.87
C ARG A 64 5.07 10.35 12.13
N GLY A 65 3.75 10.33 11.98
CA GLY A 65 2.80 10.25 13.07
C GLY A 65 2.56 8.85 13.62
N GLY A 66 3.30 7.84 13.14
CA GLY A 66 3.14 6.46 13.56
C GLY A 66 1.76 5.93 13.20
N ALA A 67 1.02 5.42 14.18
CA ALA A 67 -0.33 4.88 13.97
C ALA A 67 -1.37 5.96 13.63
N LYS A 68 -1.06 7.23 13.88
CA LYS A 68 -1.94 8.34 13.54
C LYS A 68 -1.84 8.63 12.05
N ALA A 69 -2.88 8.32 11.30
CA ALA A 69 -2.90 8.48 9.85
C ALA A 69 -2.73 9.96 9.42
N PRO A 70 -2.07 10.20 8.28
CA PRO A 70 -1.95 11.56 7.75
C PRO A 70 -3.31 12.17 7.43
N ARG A 71 -3.46 13.45 7.70
CA ARG A 71 -4.68 14.18 7.37
C ARG A 71 -4.86 14.26 5.86
N GLY A 72 -6.09 14.27 5.42
CA GLY A 72 -6.43 14.42 4.00
C GLY A 72 -6.58 13.11 3.25
N TRP A 73 -6.07 11.99 3.77
CA TRP A 73 -6.20 10.69 3.13
C TRP A 73 -7.46 9.92 3.56
N LYS A 74 -8.16 10.39 4.58
CA LYS A 74 -9.40 9.79 5.12
C LYS A 74 -9.26 8.28 5.40
N ILE A 75 -8.17 7.93 6.06
CA ILE A 75 -7.86 6.53 6.36
C ILE A 75 -8.70 6.05 7.55
N ASN A 76 -9.39 4.91 7.36
CA ASN A 76 -10.20 4.31 8.41
C ASN A 76 -9.29 3.71 9.49
N GLU A 77 -9.41 4.20 10.72
CA GLU A 77 -8.63 3.72 11.84
C GLU A 77 -8.88 2.25 12.20
N LYS A 78 -10.05 1.72 11.85
CA LYS A 78 -10.42 0.35 12.11
C LYS A 78 -9.91 -0.62 11.04
N ALA A 79 -9.47 -0.14 9.90
CA ALA A 79 -8.91 -0.98 8.85
C ALA A 79 -7.43 -1.21 9.09
N LYS A 80 -6.97 -2.46 9.00
CA LYS A 80 -5.55 -2.80 9.08
C LYS A 80 -4.77 -2.24 7.90
N HIS A 81 -5.36 -2.27 6.73
CA HIS A 81 -4.74 -1.81 5.49
C HIS A 81 -5.70 -0.91 4.74
N THR A 82 -5.17 0.15 4.17
CA THR A 82 -5.94 1.06 3.33
C THR A 82 -5.19 1.28 2.03
N VAL A 83 -5.85 1.04 0.91
CA VAL A 83 -5.28 1.29 -0.41
C VAL A 83 -5.99 2.50 -1.00
N VAL A 84 -5.22 3.52 -1.35
CA VAL A 84 -5.75 4.72 -1.99
C VAL A 84 -5.18 4.80 -3.40
N ILE A 85 -6.06 4.78 -4.38
CA ILE A 85 -5.70 4.91 -5.79
C ILE A 85 -6.06 6.32 -6.24
N TYR A 86 -5.07 7.06 -6.72
CA TYR A 86 -5.29 8.42 -7.19
C TYR A 86 -4.66 8.62 -8.56
N LYS A 87 -5.21 9.57 -9.30
CA LYS A 87 -4.73 9.95 -10.62
C LYS A 87 -4.84 11.47 -10.76
N ASN A 88 -3.78 12.09 -11.28
CA ASN A 88 -3.74 13.55 -11.44
C ASN A 88 -4.02 14.31 -10.14
N LYS A 89 -3.43 13.84 -9.02
CA LYS A 89 -3.58 14.40 -7.67
C LYS A 89 -5.00 14.30 -7.09
N THR A 90 -5.88 13.51 -7.72
CA THR A 90 -7.24 13.29 -7.25
C THR A 90 -7.43 11.83 -6.83
N VAL A 91 -7.96 11.61 -5.63
CA VAL A 91 -8.29 10.26 -5.17
C VAL A 91 -9.46 9.73 -6.02
N VAL A 92 -9.23 8.59 -6.68
CA VAL A 92 -10.23 7.94 -7.50
C VAL A 92 -10.97 6.85 -6.73
N LYS A 93 -10.23 6.08 -5.93
CA LYS A 93 -10.83 4.99 -5.16
C LYS A 93 -10.02 4.70 -3.91
N THR A 94 -10.72 4.31 -2.83
CA THR A 94 -10.12 3.93 -1.55
C THR A 94 -10.68 2.59 -1.11
N PHE A 95 -9.80 1.70 -0.64
CA PHE A 95 -10.18 0.41 -0.08
C PHE A 95 -9.69 0.32 1.36
N GLY A 96 -10.60 0.00 2.29
CA GLY A 96 -10.25 -0.34 3.66
C GLY A 96 -10.30 -1.85 3.84
N LEU A 97 -9.19 -2.48 4.23
CA LEU A 97 -9.07 -3.93 4.26
C LEU A 97 -8.60 -4.41 5.64
N ASN A 98 -9.34 -5.34 6.23
CA ASN A 98 -8.92 -6.05 7.44
C ASN A 98 -8.40 -7.45 7.12
N LYS A 99 -8.86 -8.03 6.02
CA LYS A 99 -8.48 -9.35 5.57
C LYS A 99 -8.00 -9.28 4.12
N LEU A 100 -6.85 -9.89 3.89
CA LEU A 100 -6.24 -9.93 2.56
C LEU A 100 -6.35 -11.35 1.99
N ASP A 101 -7.46 -11.64 1.32
CA ASP A 101 -7.67 -12.89 0.61
C ASP A 101 -7.44 -12.68 -0.90
N LYS A 102 -7.49 -13.77 -1.66
CA LYS A 102 -7.29 -13.70 -3.12
C LYS A 102 -8.30 -12.78 -3.80
N LYS A 103 -9.54 -12.78 -3.31
CA LYS A 103 -10.62 -11.97 -3.89
C LYS A 103 -10.36 -10.48 -3.69
N SER A 104 -10.07 -10.06 -2.45
CA SER A 104 -9.81 -8.65 -2.14
C SER A 104 -8.55 -8.14 -2.84
N VAL A 105 -7.49 -8.94 -2.87
CA VAL A 105 -6.26 -8.59 -3.58
C VAL A 105 -6.53 -8.44 -5.09
N ALA A 106 -7.28 -9.35 -5.69
CA ALA A 106 -7.64 -9.28 -7.10
C ALA A 106 -8.47 -8.04 -7.43
N GLU A 107 -9.43 -7.70 -6.58
CA GLU A 107 -10.25 -6.50 -6.76
C GLU A 107 -9.42 -5.21 -6.73
N VAL A 108 -8.54 -5.09 -5.75
CA VAL A 108 -7.67 -3.91 -5.61
C VAL A 108 -6.70 -3.81 -6.78
N THR A 109 -6.06 -4.91 -7.14
CA THR A 109 -5.09 -4.96 -8.23
C THR A 109 -5.75 -4.63 -9.57
N ALA A 110 -6.94 -5.17 -9.83
CA ALA A 110 -7.69 -4.89 -11.05
C ALA A 110 -8.11 -3.41 -11.12
N ALA A 111 -8.58 -2.85 -10.00
CA ALA A 111 -8.95 -1.44 -9.93
C ALA A 111 -7.73 -0.54 -10.19
N ALA A 112 -6.59 -0.86 -9.60
CA ALA A 112 -5.35 -0.13 -9.80
C ALA A 112 -4.91 -0.18 -11.28
N ALA A 113 -4.94 -1.36 -11.89
CA ALA A 113 -4.58 -1.53 -13.30
C ALA A 113 -5.48 -0.72 -14.22
N LYS A 114 -6.78 -0.71 -13.95
CA LYS A 114 -7.76 0.05 -14.74
C LYS A 114 -7.56 1.56 -14.61
N ILE A 115 -7.35 2.04 -13.40
CA ILE A 115 -7.21 3.47 -13.13
C ILE A 115 -5.86 4.00 -13.63
N LEU A 116 -4.77 3.31 -13.30
CA LEU A 116 -3.41 3.75 -13.61
C LEU A 116 -3.00 3.44 -15.05
N GLY A 117 -3.57 2.41 -15.64
CA GLY A 117 -3.26 1.97 -16.99
C GLY A 117 -4.04 2.69 -18.09
N SER A 118 -4.96 3.55 -17.71
CA SER A 118 -5.81 4.26 -18.68
C SER A 118 -5.35 5.69 -18.98
#